data_17dd4ddaf0c0f057f6afe4fb556ef7ed
#
_entry.id   17dd4ddaf0c0f057f6afe4fb556ef7ed
#
_cell.length_a   1.000
_cell.length_b   1.000
_cell.length_c   1.000
_cell.angle_alpha   90.00
_cell.angle_beta   90.00
_cell.angle_gamma   90.00
#
_symmetry.space_group_name_H-M   'P 1'
#
loop_
_entity.id
_entity.type
_entity.pdbx_description
1 polymer ?
#
loop_
_entity_poly.entity_id
_entity_poly.type
_entity_poly.pdbx_seq_one_letter_code
_entity_poly.pdbx_strand_id
1 'polypeptide(L)'
;MEEKERPFPEKRKVLARAMTLKNYVGLGLGSIIGVGWVVVAGDWLTRGGPLGAILGFFLGGLMLTVIGLSYAELTPAIPVAGGEVAFAYKAFGPGLSFLTSWFLTFAYISLCPFEAVAIGWLIEYLFPGLKSESLYTVGGYSVSFLSIVAGVALSLFIIILNYRGVKNSARFQTAATILIFVCVAAFVSIALLRGNFANMQPLFAGSGTGIAVLGSIIAILGIVPFFYSGFDTIPQGAEESAKRLNPKDLGKAVIASLIIAAVFYALVILALSICMQWQKTITYEMPTATAFQAAFGYTWATKLVLLAALFGLITSFNGFFIAATRVLFATGRAGLLSGWFGDVSEKFQTPKNAILFVGSITLIGPFIGRSSLLPIVNVASLAFISGWLIT
;
A
#
# COMPACT_ATOMS: atom_id res chain seq x y z
N MET A 1 35.93 -31.70 8.67
CA MET A 1 35.52 -30.77 7.61
C MET A 1 35.54 -29.40 8.24
N GLU A 2 36.60 -28.62 7.98
CA GLU A 2 36.78 -27.27 8.52
C GLU A 2 35.72 -26.35 7.94
N GLU A 3 34.96 -25.74 8.82
CA GLU A 3 34.01 -24.65 8.52
C GLU A 3 34.82 -23.44 8.06
N LYS A 4 34.95 -23.26 6.77
CA LYS A 4 35.60 -22.07 6.18
C LYS A 4 34.80 -20.85 6.67
N GLU A 5 35.30 -20.17 7.70
CA GLU A 5 34.89 -18.81 8.07
C GLU A 5 34.95 -17.94 6.81
N ARG A 6 33.78 -17.52 6.33
CA ARG A 6 33.73 -16.53 5.25
C ARG A 6 34.24 -15.22 5.81
N PRO A 7 35.23 -14.58 5.18
CA PRO A 7 35.69 -13.29 5.66
C PRO A 7 34.57 -12.27 5.49
N PHE A 8 33.95 -11.88 6.60
CA PHE A 8 33.06 -10.73 6.59
C PHE A 8 33.91 -9.48 6.34
N PRO A 9 33.54 -8.62 5.36
CA PRO A 9 34.27 -7.39 5.13
C PRO A 9 34.27 -6.50 6.39
N GLU A 10 35.42 -6.01 6.77
CA GLU A 10 35.73 -5.29 8.02
C GLU A 10 34.95 -3.99 8.27
N LYS A 11 34.16 -3.50 7.31
CA LYS A 11 33.21 -2.37 7.49
C LYS A 11 31.91 -2.69 6.79
N ARG A 12 31.01 -3.35 7.52
CA ARG A 12 29.62 -3.55 7.05
C ARG A 12 28.97 -2.18 6.93
N LYS A 13 28.68 -1.72 5.70
CA LYS A 13 27.90 -0.50 5.47
C LYS A 13 26.50 -0.71 6.03
N VAL A 14 26.11 0.08 7.02
CA VAL A 14 24.87 -0.08 7.81
C VAL A 14 23.86 1.00 7.41
N LEU A 15 22.58 0.63 7.37
CA LEU A 15 21.50 1.57 7.16
C LEU A 15 21.33 2.52 8.38
N ALA A 16 20.79 3.71 8.13
CA ALA A 16 20.54 4.70 9.18
C ALA A 16 19.46 4.21 10.16
N ARG A 17 19.76 4.16 11.46
CA ARG A 17 18.85 3.71 12.51
C ARG A 17 18.10 4.89 13.13
N ALA A 18 16.93 5.25 12.56
CA ALA A 18 16.20 6.45 12.93
C ALA A 18 14.67 6.25 13.11
N MET A 19 14.11 5.10 12.74
CA MET A 19 12.66 4.87 12.77
C MET A 19 12.16 4.56 14.19
N THR A 20 11.17 5.32 14.64
CA THR A 20 10.46 5.13 15.92
C THR A 20 9.24 4.24 15.74
N LEU A 21 8.59 3.78 16.83
CA LEU A 21 7.34 3.03 16.78
C LEU A 21 6.25 3.77 15.96
N LYS A 22 6.09 5.08 16.17
CA LYS A 22 5.14 5.90 15.43
C LYS A 22 5.41 5.88 13.92
N ASN A 23 6.70 5.85 13.54
CA ASN A 23 7.08 5.77 12.13
C ASN A 23 6.74 4.40 11.53
N TYR A 24 6.89 3.30 12.26
CA TYR A 24 6.51 1.97 11.79
C TYR A 24 5.00 1.81 11.65
N VAL A 25 4.22 2.28 12.63
CA VAL A 25 2.75 2.31 12.52
C VAL A 25 2.32 3.20 11.35
N GLY A 26 2.93 4.38 11.19
CA GLY A 26 2.67 5.26 10.03
C GLY A 26 3.09 4.63 8.70
N LEU A 27 4.18 3.84 8.68
CA LEU A 27 4.62 3.12 7.49
C LEU A 27 3.60 2.03 7.13
N GLY A 28 3.25 1.15 8.06
CA GLY A 28 2.29 0.07 7.82
C GLY A 28 0.92 0.60 7.39
N LEU A 29 0.32 1.50 8.17
CA LEU A 29 -1.00 2.08 7.87
C LEU A 29 -1.00 2.89 6.58
N GLY A 30 0.02 3.73 6.36
CA GLY A 30 0.08 4.54 5.14
C GLY A 30 0.39 3.71 3.89
N SER A 31 0.98 2.52 4.03
CA SER A 31 1.14 1.57 2.91
C SER A 31 -0.16 0.83 2.62
N ILE A 32 -0.91 0.42 3.65
CA ILE A 32 -2.20 -0.27 3.53
C ILE A 32 -3.27 0.69 2.98
N ILE A 33 -3.34 1.92 3.50
CA ILE A 33 -4.41 2.87 3.20
C ILE A 33 -3.99 3.74 2.01
N GLY A 34 -4.10 3.18 0.80
CA GLY A 34 -3.86 3.89 -0.45
C GLY A 34 -5.07 4.68 -0.95
N VAL A 35 -5.13 4.91 -2.25
CA VAL A 35 -6.25 5.61 -2.91
C VAL A 35 -7.49 4.72 -3.14
N GLY A 36 -7.35 3.41 -2.95
CA GLY A 36 -8.36 2.40 -3.35
C GLY A 36 -9.76 2.65 -2.78
N TRP A 37 -9.88 3.07 -1.53
CA TRP A 37 -11.17 3.33 -0.88
C TRP A 37 -11.95 4.51 -1.50
N VAL A 38 -11.31 5.38 -2.25
CA VAL A 38 -11.97 6.47 -2.98
C VAL A 38 -12.33 6.04 -4.41
N VAL A 39 -11.45 5.28 -5.05
CA VAL A 39 -11.49 5.01 -6.49
C VAL A 39 -12.19 3.69 -6.82
N VAL A 40 -11.93 2.62 -6.05
CA VAL A 40 -12.43 1.27 -6.34
C VAL A 40 -13.51 0.78 -5.37
N ALA A 41 -13.97 1.63 -4.46
CA ALA A 41 -15.05 1.26 -3.53
C ALA A 41 -16.36 0.85 -4.24
N GLY A 42 -16.61 1.35 -5.44
CA GLY A 42 -17.73 0.92 -6.28
C GLY A 42 -17.64 -0.56 -6.68
N ASP A 43 -16.46 -1.06 -6.99
CA ASP A 43 -16.23 -2.50 -7.28
C ASP A 43 -16.49 -3.35 -6.01
N TRP A 44 -16.10 -2.88 -4.85
CA TRP A 44 -16.38 -3.57 -3.58
C TRP A 44 -17.88 -3.70 -3.32
N LEU A 45 -18.64 -2.62 -3.55
CA LEU A 45 -20.11 -2.64 -3.41
C LEU A 45 -20.76 -3.52 -4.47
N THR A 46 -20.25 -3.53 -5.70
CA THR A 46 -20.75 -4.39 -6.78
C THR A 46 -20.58 -5.87 -6.46
N ARG A 47 -19.44 -6.26 -5.88
CA ARG A 47 -19.15 -7.65 -5.50
C ARG A 47 -19.86 -8.10 -4.25
N GLY A 48 -19.81 -7.28 -3.22
CA GLY A 48 -20.25 -7.64 -1.86
C GLY A 48 -21.63 -7.12 -1.47
N GLY A 49 -22.09 -6.05 -2.09
CA GLY A 49 -23.06 -5.16 -1.48
C GLY A 49 -22.51 -4.49 -0.22
N PRO A 50 -23.22 -3.59 0.43
CA PRO A 50 -22.74 -2.88 1.61
C PRO A 50 -22.27 -3.78 2.74
N LEU A 51 -23.12 -4.68 3.22
CA LEU A 51 -22.80 -5.53 4.37
C LEU A 51 -21.81 -6.64 4.00
N GLY A 52 -21.92 -7.20 2.80
CA GLY A 52 -20.96 -8.19 2.31
C GLY A 52 -19.55 -7.60 2.17
N ALA A 53 -19.42 -6.34 1.70
CA ALA A 53 -18.15 -5.65 1.64
C ALA A 53 -17.59 -5.34 3.05
N ILE A 54 -18.41 -4.83 3.98
CA ILE A 54 -18.00 -4.57 5.36
C ILE A 54 -17.49 -5.86 6.02
N LEU A 55 -18.28 -6.93 5.96
CA LEU A 55 -17.94 -8.22 6.57
C LEU A 55 -16.70 -8.84 5.89
N GLY A 56 -16.63 -8.78 4.56
CA GLY A 56 -15.48 -9.32 3.82
C GLY A 56 -14.16 -8.63 4.17
N PHE A 57 -14.13 -7.29 4.22
CA PHE A 57 -12.94 -6.55 4.65
C PHE A 57 -12.61 -6.78 6.12
N PHE A 58 -13.61 -6.78 7.02
CA PHE A 58 -13.37 -7.01 8.44
C PHE A 58 -12.85 -8.42 8.72
N LEU A 59 -13.54 -9.45 8.21
CA LEU A 59 -13.13 -10.85 8.38
C LEU A 59 -11.79 -11.12 7.71
N GLY A 60 -11.56 -10.59 6.52
CA GLY A 60 -10.30 -10.70 5.81
C GLY A 60 -9.14 -10.05 6.58
N GLY A 61 -9.37 -8.88 7.20
CA GLY A 61 -8.41 -8.25 8.09
C GLY A 61 -8.09 -9.10 9.33
N LEU A 62 -9.09 -9.76 9.91
CA LEU A 62 -8.88 -10.71 11.01
C LEU A 62 -8.07 -11.93 10.56
N MET A 63 -8.38 -12.50 9.39
CA MET A 63 -7.60 -13.62 8.82
C MET A 63 -6.14 -13.22 8.57
N LEU A 64 -5.90 -12.04 8.00
CA LEU A 64 -4.55 -11.52 7.80
C LEU A 64 -3.84 -11.20 9.12
N THR A 65 -4.58 -10.88 10.19
CA THR A 65 -3.98 -10.72 11.51
C THR A 65 -3.39 -12.02 12.03
N VAL A 66 -3.96 -13.19 11.68
CA VAL A 66 -3.36 -14.50 12.02
C VAL A 66 -2.00 -14.66 11.31
N ILE A 67 -1.92 -14.31 10.04
CA ILE A 67 -0.64 -14.26 9.32
C ILE A 67 0.29 -13.24 9.98
N GLY A 68 -0.22 -12.07 10.33
CA GLY A 68 0.50 -11.01 11.02
C GLY A 68 1.12 -11.43 12.36
N LEU A 69 0.57 -12.46 13.05
CA LEU A 69 1.18 -13.00 14.28
C LEU A 69 2.55 -13.64 13.99
N SER A 70 2.71 -14.38 12.88
CA SER A 70 4.01 -14.89 12.47
C SER A 70 5.02 -13.76 12.24
N TYR A 71 4.59 -12.69 11.55
CA TYR A 71 5.40 -11.50 11.35
C TYR A 71 5.74 -10.78 12.67
N ALA A 72 4.80 -10.77 13.61
CA ALA A 72 5.00 -10.14 14.93
C ALA A 72 6.04 -10.88 15.77
N GLU A 73 6.23 -12.17 15.55
CA GLU A 73 7.27 -12.98 16.21
C GLU A 73 8.59 -12.94 15.44
N LEU A 74 8.55 -13.07 14.12
CA LEU A 74 9.76 -13.15 13.27
C LEU A 74 10.49 -11.80 13.18
N THR A 75 9.75 -10.70 13.07
CA THR A 75 10.37 -9.37 12.91
C THR A 75 11.26 -8.97 14.09
N PRO A 76 10.85 -9.09 15.36
CA PRO A 76 11.76 -8.83 16.48
C PRO A 76 12.86 -9.87 16.65
N ALA A 77 12.64 -11.11 16.21
CA ALA A 77 13.65 -12.18 16.29
C ALA A 77 14.76 -12.00 15.23
N ILE A 78 14.43 -11.42 14.08
CA ILE A 78 15.35 -11.22 12.94
C ILE A 78 15.20 -9.77 12.42
N PRO A 79 15.64 -8.75 13.18
CA PRO A 79 15.40 -7.34 12.85
C PRO A 79 16.43 -6.82 11.83
N VAL A 80 16.40 -7.38 10.63
CA VAL A 80 17.28 -7.01 9.50
C VAL A 80 16.45 -6.50 8.32
N ALA A 81 17.09 -5.73 7.43
CA ALA A 81 16.45 -5.28 6.21
C ALA A 81 16.04 -6.47 5.33
N GLY A 82 14.93 -6.31 4.62
CA GLY A 82 14.41 -7.35 3.74
C GLY A 82 13.56 -8.42 4.45
N GLY A 83 13.23 -8.24 5.74
CA GLY A 83 12.26 -9.03 6.52
C GLY A 83 12.13 -10.49 6.07
N GLU A 84 11.12 -10.77 5.24
CA GLU A 84 10.75 -12.11 4.75
C GLU A 84 11.89 -12.81 4.01
N VAL A 85 12.77 -12.06 3.31
CA VAL A 85 13.96 -12.65 2.66
C VAL A 85 14.87 -13.30 3.69
N ALA A 86 15.06 -12.61 4.82
CA ALA A 86 15.88 -13.13 5.92
C ALA A 86 15.16 -14.27 6.68
N PHE A 87 13.83 -14.18 6.85
CA PHE A 87 13.03 -15.24 7.48
C PHE A 87 13.10 -16.51 6.67
N ALA A 88 12.80 -16.44 5.36
CA ALA A 88 12.90 -17.59 4.44
C ALA A 88 14.32 -18.13 4.34
N TYR A 89 15.35 -17.26 4.35
CA TYR A 89 16.73 -17.72 4.32
C TYR A 89 17.09 -18.56 5.55
N LYS A 90 16.67 -18.11 6.72
CA LYS A 90 16.96 -18.79 7.99
C LYS A 90 16.18 -20.09 8.15
N ALA A 91 14.93 -20.14 7.64
CA ALA A 91 14.07 -21.32 7.76
C ALA A 91 14.35 -22.38 6.68
N PHE A 92 14.55 -21.95 5.44
CA PHE A 92 14.54 -22.84 4.27
C PHE A 92 15.81 -22.74 3.40
N GLY A 93 16.73 -21.83 3.72
CA GLY A 93 17.97 -21.63 2.97
C GLY A 93 17.82 -20.73 1.73
N PRO A 94 18.88 -20.65 0.88
CA PRO A 94 19.00 -19.64 -0.16
C PRO A 94 17.96 -19.76 -1.29
N GLY A 95 17.53 -20.98 -1.64
CA GLY A 95 16.62 -21.20 -2.78
C GLY A 95 15.24 -20.55 -2.56
N LEU A 96 14.56 -20.90 -1.45
CA LEU A 96 13.26 -20.33 -1.12
C LEU A 96 13.36 -18.86 -0.72
N SER A 97 14.46 -18.43 -0.09
CA SER A 97 14.72 -17.03 0.16
C SER A 97 14.81 -16.20 -1.13
N PHE A 98 15.46 -16.73 -2.17
CA PHE A 98 15.50 -16.11 -3.48
C PHE A 98 14.11 -15.99 -4.10
N LEU A 99 13.29 -17.06 -4.05
CA LEU A 99 11.92 -17.01 -4.55
C LEU A 99 11.05 -16.01 -3.81
N THR A 100 11.14 -15.97 -2.46
CA THR A 100 10.46 -14.95 -1.64
C THR A 100 10.86 -13.53 -2.08
N SER A 101 12.18 -13.31 -2.21
CA SER A 101 12.70 -12.04 -2.68
C SER A 101 12.19 -11.67 -4.07
N TRP A 102 12.16 -12.61 -4.99
CA TRP A 102 11.70 -12.41 -6.35
C TRP A 102 10.24 -11.97 -6.39
N PHE A 103 9.36 -12.72 -5.72
CA PHE A 103 7.93 -12.41 -5.67
C PHE A 103 7.66 -11.06 -5.00
N LEU A 104 8.25 -10.80 -3.83
CA LEU A 104 8.03 -9.54 -3.11
C LEU A 104 8.64 -8.34 -3.85
N THR A 105 9.84 -8.49 -4.42
CA THR A 105 10.44 -7.43 -5.24
C THR A 105 9.53 -7.08 -6.41
N PHE A 106 9.03 -8.10 -7.13
CA PHE A 106 8.13 -7.89 -8.25
C PHE A 106 6.83 -7.22 -7.81
N ALA A 107 6.22 -7.69 -6.72
CA ALA A 107 4.98 -7.12 -6.18
C ALA A 107 5.16 -5.63 -5.81
N TYR A 108 6.15 -5.31 -4.98
CA TYR A 108 6.39 -3.92 -4.55
C TYR A 108 6.81 -3.00 -5.70
N ILE A 109 7.70 -3.47 -6.61
CA ILE A 109 8.12 -2.66 -7.77
C ILE A 109 6.94 -2.39 -8.69
N SER A 110 6.02 -3.34 -8.89
CA SER A 110 4.86 -3.16 -9.76
C SER A 110 3.90 -2.08 -9.25
N LEU A 111 3.80 -1.92 -7.93
CA LEU A 111 2.93 -0.91 -7.33
C LEU A 111 3.48 0.51 -7.46
N CYS A 112 4.80 0.70 -7.54
CA CYS A 112 5.37 2.04 -7.68
C CYS A 112 4.95 2.76 -8.97
N PRO A 113 5.07 2.19 -10.19
CA PRO A 113 4.52 2.79 -11.40
C PRO A 113 2.99 2.87 -11.39
N PHE A 114 2.28 1.94 -10.73
CA PHE A 114 0.84 2.03 -10.55
C PHE A 114 0.43 3.35 -9.87
N GLU A 115 1.05 3.68 -8.73
CA GLU A 115 0.78 4.92 -7.99
C GLU A 115 1.20 6.16 -8.79
N ALA A 116 2.29 6.06 -9.56
CA ALA A 116 2.74 7.14 -10.45
C ALA A 116 1.78 7.44 -11.60
N VAL A 117 1.01 6.44 -12.06
CA VAL A 117 -0.09 6.64 -13.03
C VAL A 117 -1.33 7.21 -12.35
N ALA A 118 -1.67 6.67 -11.18
CA ALA A 118 -2.89 7.02 -10.46
C ALA A 118 -2.92 8.50 -10.02
N ILE A 119 -1.77 9.11 -9.70
CA ILE A 119 -1.69 10.53 -9.32
C ILE A 119 -2.14 11.44 -10.47
N GLY A 120 -1.76 11.14 -11.71
CA GLY A 120 -2.16 11.92 -12.88
C GLY A 120 -3.67 11.97 -13.01
N TRP A 121 -4.32 10.82 -12.91
CA TRP A 121 -5.77 10.72 -12.95
C TRP A 121 -6.45 11.46 -11.81
N LEU A 122 -5.93 11.36 -10.58
CA LEU A 122 -6.48 12.07 -9.42
C LEU A 122 -6.39 13.60 -9.59
N ILE A 123 -5.27 14.10 -10.13
CA ILE A 123 -5.08 15.53 -10.38
C ILE A 123 -6.02 16.03 -11.48
N GLU A 124 -6.20 15.30 -12.56
CA GLU A 124 -7.15 15.65 -13.62
C GLU A 124 -8.60 15.71 -13.13
N TYR A 125 -8.95 14.82 -12.19
CA TYR A 125 -10.26 14.85 -11.55
C TYR A 125 -10.41 16.03 -10.57
N LEU A 126 -9.38 16.33 -9.78
CA LEU A 126 -9.38 17.43 -8.82
C LEU A 126 -9.43 18.81 -9.50
N PHE A 127 -8.77 18.92 -10.66
CA PHE A 127 -8.61 20.18 -11.39
C PHE A 127 -9.01 20.02 -12.86
N PRO A 128 -10.31 19.89 -13.15
CA PRO A 128 -10.77 19.68 -14.54
C PRO A 128 -10.33 20.79 -15.50
N GLY A 129 -10.14 22.00 -14.99
CA GLY A 129 -9.65 23.14 -15.77
C GLY A 129 -8.17 23.04 -16.19
N LEU A 130 -7.41 22.11 -15.60
CA LEU A 130 -6.02 21.84 -15.98
C LEU A 130 -5.90 20.64 -16.92
N LYS A 131 -7.01 19.97 -17.24
CA LYS A 131 -7.01 18.81 -18.12
C LYS A 131 -6.39 19.18 -19.46
N SER A 132 -5.27 18.55 -19.79
CA SER A 132 -4.58 18.75 -21.06
C SER A 132 -5.10 17.80 -22.15
N GLU A 133 -4.83 18.14 -23.40
CA GLU A 133 -5.13 17.27 -24.51
C GLU A 133 -4.39 15.92 -24.38
N SER A 134 -5.01 14.88 -24.93
CA SER A 134 -4.41 13.57 -25.01
C SER A 134 -3.22 13.59 -25.96
N LEU A 135 -2.05 13.15 -25.49
CA LEU A 135 -0.87 13.01 -26.34
C LEU A 135 -0.96 11.73 -27.21
N TYR A 136 -1.41 10.66 -26.59
CA TYR A 136 -1.60 9.35 -27.23
C TYR A 136 -2.57 8.48 -26.41
N THR A 137 -2.93 7.34 -26.97
CA THR A 137 -3.85 6.39 -26.34
C THR A 137 -3.17 5.03 -26.17
N VAL A 138 -3.31 4.42 -25.00
CA VAL A 138 -2.80 3.08 -24.70
C VAL A 138 -3.97 2.24 -24.17
N GLY A 139 -4.28 1.13 -24.80
CA GLY A 139 -5.34 0.22 -24.37
C GLY A 139 -6.72 0.89 -24.25
N GLY A 140 -7.04 1.88 -25.10
CA GLY A 140 -8.31 2.61 -25.06
C GLY A 140 -8.37 3.78 -24.07
N TYR A 141 -7.32 4.01 -23.27
CA TYR A 141 -7.23 5.13 -22.33
C TYR A 141 -6.29 6.22 -22.84
N SER A 142 -6.71 7.47 -22.74
CA SER A 142 -5.88 8.62 -23.12
C SER A 142 -4.79 8.88 -22.08
N VAL A 143 -3.59 9.18 -22.55
CA VAL A 143 -2.46 9.65 -21.73
C VAL A 143 -2.24 11.12 -22.02
N SER A 144 -2.41 11.96 -21.02
CA SER A 144 -2.30 13.42 -21.14
C SER A 144 -0.90 13.89 -20.68
N PHE A 145 -0.51 15.08 -21.15
CA PHE A 145 0.75 15.72 -20.71
C PHE A 145 0.74 15.96 -19.19
N LEU A 146 -0.39 16.41 -18.64
CA LEU A 146 -0.52 16.67 -17.21
C LEU A 146 -0.33 15.41 -16.39
N SER A 147 -0.91 14.27 -16.80
CA SER A 147 -0.79 13.00 -16.07
C SER A 147 0.65 12.48 -16.07
N ILE A 148 1.39 12.63 -17.18
CA ILE A 148 2.81 12.28 -17.25
C ILE A 148 3.63 13.17 -16.30
N VAL A 149 3.45 14.49 -16.38
CA VAL A 149 4.20 15.44 -15.55
C VAL A 149 3.94 15.18 -14.06
N ALA A 150 2.68 14.97 -13.68
CA ALA A 150 2.31 14.68 -12.30
C ALA A 150 2.94 13.37 -11.80
N GLY A 151 2.88 12.31 -12.60
CA GLY A 151 3.46 11.01 -12.25
C GLY A 151 4.98 11.04 -12.15
N VAL A 152 5.66 11.72 -13.10
CA VAL A 152 7.11 11.90 -13.06
C VAL A 152 7.53 12.76 -11.87
N ALA A 153 6.83 13.87 -11.60
CA ALA A 153 7.12 14.76 -10.48
C ALA A 153 6.99 14.03 -9.13
N LEU A 154 5.91 13.26 -8.94
CA LEU A 154 5.72 12.45 -7.74
C LEU A 154 6.80 11.37 -7.62
N SER A 155 7.12 10.67 -8.71
CA SER A 155 8.18 9.66 -8.71
C SER A 155 9.52 10.25 -8.30
N LEU A 156 9.91 11.38 -8.87
CA LEU A 156 11.13 12.10 -8.50
C LEU A 156 11.10 12.53 -7.02
N PHE A 157 9.98 13.02 -6.54
CA PHE A 157 9.81 13.39 -5.14
C PHE A 157 10.06 12.17 -4.21
N ILE A 158 9.46 11.02 -4.49
CA ILE A 158 9.63 9.78 -3.70
C ILE A 158 11.08 9.28 -3.78
N ILE A 159 11.70 9.28 -4.96
CA ILE A 159 13.11 8.90 -5.15
C ILE A 159 14.01 9.79 -4.29
N ILE A 160 13.88 11.11 -4.40
CA ILE A 160 14.71 12.08 -3.66
C ILE A 160 14.47 11.96 -2.15
N LEU A 161 13.21 11.81 -1.73
CA LEU A 161 12.84 11.64 -0.32
C LEU A 161 13.54 10.43 0.31
N ASN A 162 13.52 9.29 -0.38
CA ASN A 162 14.12 8.05 0.09
C ASN A 162 15.65 8.05 -0.04
N TYR A 163 16.19 8.70 -1.07
CA TYR A 163 17.64 8.82 -1.26
C TYR A 163 18.29 9.68 -0.15
N ARG A 164 17.62 10.77 0.26
CA ARG A 164 18.10 11.73 1.28
C ARG A 164 18.03 11.23 2.73
N GLY A 165 17.45 10.06 2.96
CA GLY A 165 17.50 9.40 4.27
C GLY A 165 16.15 9.01 4.84
N VAL A 166 16.13 7.87 5.51
CA VAL A 166 14.92 7.26 6.10
C VAL A 166 14.20 8.15 7.11
N LYS A 167 14.92 8.98 7.86
CA LYS A 167 14.33 9.85 8.89
C LYS A 167 13.30 10.84 8.32
N ASN A 168 13.63 11.46 7.18
CA ASN A 168 12.73 12.42 6.54
C ASN A 168 11.56 11.71 5.87
N SER A 169 11.82 10.58 5.19
CA SER A 169 10.78 9.75 4.60
C SER A 169 9.79 9.25 5.66
N ALA A 170 10.27 8.72 6.79
CA ALA A 170 9.43 8.22 7.86
C ALA A 170 8.61 9.32 8.57
N ARG A 171 9.17 10.53 8.73
CA ARG A 171 8.42 11.68 9.28
C ARG A 171 7.30 12.12 8.34
N PHE A 172 7.61 12.24 7.05
CA PHE A 172 6.62 12.57 6.03
C PHE A 172 5.51 11.52 6.01
N GLN A 173 5.87 10.23 5.96
CA GLN A 173 4.94 9.10 6.00
C GLN A 173 3.97 9.20 7.19
N THR A 174 4.51 9.39 8.40
CA THR A 174 3.72 9.49 9.62
C THR A 174 2.77 10.69 9.59
N ALA A 175 3.24 11.87 9.18
CA ALA A 175 2.42 13.08 9.12
C ALA A 175 1.28 12.94 8.09
N ALA A 176 1.59 12.41 6.91
CA ALA A 176 0.60 12.18 5.87
C ALA A 176 -0.44 11.15 6.28
N THR A 177 -0.04 10.05 6.93
CA THR A 177 -0.96 9.04 7.48
C THR A 177 -1.89 9.63 8.53
N ILE A 178 -1.40 10.47 9.45
CA ILE A 178 -2.25 11.15 10.44
C ILE A 178 -3.28 12.04 9.73
N LEU A 179 -2.87 12.76 8.68
CA LEU A 179 -3.77 13.63 7.92
C LEU A 179 -4.88 12.82 7.21
N ILE A 180 -4.57 11.64 6.67
CA ILE A 180 -5.58 10.72 6.12
C ILE A 180 -6.63 10.40 7.17
N PHE A 181 -6.21 9.98 8.38
CA PHE A 181 -7.14 9.63 9.45
C PHE A 181 -8.02 10.80 9.90
N VAL A 182 -7.47 12.02 9.95
CA VAL A 182 -8.24 13.24 10.27
C VAL A 182 -9.31 13.50 9.20
N CYS A 183 -8.94 13.44 7.92
CA CYS A 183 -9.89 13.64 6.82
C CYS A 183 -10.98 12.56 6.78
N VAL A 184 -10.59 11.30 6.99
CA VAL A 184 -11.53 10.18 7.00
C VAL A 184 -12.44 10.22 8.23
N ALA A 185 -11.94 10.60 9.40
CA ALA A 185 -12.77 10.80 10.59
C ALA A 185 -13.86 11.86 10.34
N ALA A 186 -13.54 12.96 9.66
CA ALA A 186 -14.52 13.98 9.26
C ALA A 186 -15.55 13.40 8.27
N PHE A 187 -15.10 12.67 7.25
CA PHE A 187 -15.97 11.99 6.28
C PHE A 187 -16.94 11.03 6.97
N VAL A 188 -16.42 10.12 7.80
CA VAL A 188 -17.24 9.12 8.53
C VAL A 188 -18.22 9.81 9.47
N SER A 189 -17.78 10.83 10.21
CA SER A 189 -18.65 11.56 11.15
C SER A 189 -19.81 12.24 10.44
N ILE A 190 -19.58 12.91 9.31
CA ILE A 190 -20.64 13.55 8.53
C ILE A 190 -21.60 12.50 7.98
N ALA A 191 -21.09 11.39 7.45
CA ALA A 191 -21.89 10.30 6.92
C ALA A 191 -22.79 9.67 8.01
N LEU A 192 -22.28 9.43 9.22
CA LEU A 192 -23.04 8.89 10.33
C LEU A 192 -24.11 9.86 10.85
N LEU A 193 -23.84 11.17 10.83
CA LEU A 193 -24.79 12.19 11.31
C LEU A 193 -25.88 12.51 10.30
N ARG A 194 -25.64 12.36 9.00
CA ARG A 194 -26.52 12.81 7.92
C ARG A 194 -26.98 11.71 6.97
N GLY A 195 -26.31 10.56 6.98
CA GLY A 195 -26.62 9.42 6.12
C GLY A 195 -27.89 8.68 6.55
N ASN A 196 -28.37 7.82 5.68
CA ASN A 196 -29.55 6.99 5.91
C ASN A 196 -29.22 5.51 5.71
N PHE A 197 -29.40 4.70 6.74
CA PHE A 197 -29.14 3.25 6.69
C PHE A 197 -30.05 2.51 5.68
N ALA A 198 -31.20 3.07 5.31
CA ALA A 198 -32.04 2.52 4.24
C ALA A 198 -31.32 2.48 2.88
N ASN A 199 -30.30 3.34 2.67
CA ASN A 199 -29.49 3.36 1.45
C ASN A 199 -28.64 2.10 1.25
N MET A 200 -28.42 1.32 2.32
CA MET A 200 -27.67 0.06 2.27
C MET A 200 -28.46 -1.08 1.62
N GLN A 201 -29.75 -0.92 1.36
CA GLN A 201 -30.56 -1.99 0.79
C GLN A 201 -30.36 -2.13 -0.74
N PRO A 202 -30.29 -3.39 -1.25
CA PRO A 202 -30.11 -4.63 -0.53
C PRO A 202 -28.73 -4.74 0.12
N LEU A 203 -28.64 -5.38 1.30
CA LEU A 203 -27.39 -5.45 2.08
C LEU A 203 -26.27 -6.24 1.41
N PHE A 204 -26.63 -7.17 0.54
CA PHE A 204 -25.68 -8.04 -0.19
C PHE A 204 -25.91 -7.91 -1.70
N ALA A 205 -24.86 -8.10 -2.49
CA ALA A 205 -24.95 -8.04 -3.95
C ALA A 205 -25.74 -9.23 -4.53
N GLY A 206 -25.67 -10.39 -3.87
CA GLY A 206 -26.45 -11.57 -4.23
C GLY A 206 -27.84 -11.55 -3.57
N SER A 207 -28.90 -11.72 -4.36
CA SER A 207 -30.28 -11.72 -3.88
C SER A 207 -30.73 -13.11 -3.37
N GLY A 208 -31.28 -13.15 -2.18
CA GLY A 208 -32.32 -14.14 -1.78
C GLY A 208 -31.89 -15.42 -1.08
N THR A 209 -30.70 -16.00 -1.23
CA THR A 209 -30.31 -17.24 -0.57
C THR A 209 -29.05 -17.10 0.28
N GLY A 210 -28.91 -17.91 1.34
CA GLY A 210 -27.71 -17.94 2.18
C GLY A 210 -26.42 -18.19 1.39
N ILE A 211 -26.49 -18.95 0.31
CA ILE A 211 -25.37 -19.21 -0.63
C ILE A 211 -24.95 -17.92 -1.35
N ALA A 212 -25.89 -17.12 -1.81
CA ALA A 212 -25.60 -15.84 -2.48
C ALA A 212 -25.01 -14.81 -1.51
N VAL A 213 -25.50 -14.78 -0.26
CA VAL A 213 -24.93 -13.97 0.83
C VAL A 213 -23.47 -14.36 1.10
N LEU A 214 -23.20 -15.67 1.26
CA LEU A 214 -21.85 -16.18 1.47
C LEU A 214 -20.95 -15.87 0.26
N GLY A 215 -21.46 -16.04 -0.97
CA GLY A 215 -20.78 -15.69 -2.21
C GLY A 215 -20.33 -14.22 -2.26
N SER A 216 -21.19 -13.29 -1.79
CA SER A 216 -20.88 -11.86 -1.69
C SER A 216 -19.71 -11.57 -0.75
N ILE A 217 -19.63 -12.26 0.39
CA ILE A 217 -18.53 -12.12 1.35
C ILE A 217 -17.24 -12.71 0.76
N ILE A 218 -17.31 -13.93 0.19
CA ILE A 218 -16.16 -14.62 -0.41
C ILE A 218 -15.57 -13.81 -1.56
N ALA A 219 -16.39 -13.17 -2.40
CA ALA A 219 -15.95 -12.32 -3.49
C ALA A 219 -15.09 -11.15 -3.01
N ILE A 220 -15.37 -10.63 -1.82
CA ILE A 220 -14.55 -9.60 -1.17
C ILE A 220 -13.29 -10.20 -0.55
N LEU A 221 -13.40 -11.33 0.16
CA LEU A 221 -12.24 -12.01 0.75
C LEU A 221 -11.14 -12.28 -0.29
N GLY A 222 -11.52 -12.58 -1.53
CA GLY A 222 -10.56 -12.82 -2.61
C GLY A 222 -9.71 -11.60 -3.00
N ILE A 223 -10.17 -10.38 -2.75
CA ILE A 223 -9.42 -9.15 -3.07
C ILE A 223 -8.77 -8.50 -1.84
N VAL A 224 -9.17 -8.88 -0.63
CA VAL A 224 -8.67 -8.31 0.63
C VAL A 224 -7.14 -8.37 0.74
N PRO A 225 -6.43 -9.45 0.37
CA PRO A 225 -4.96 -9.50 0.48
C PRO A 225 -4.26 -8.33 -0.21
N PHE A 226 -4.77 -7.89 -1.37
CA PHE A 226 -4.23 -6.72 -2.05
C PHE A 226 -4.39 -5.43 -1.23
N PHE A 227 -5.58 -5.19 -0.68
CA PHE A 227 -5.87 -3.95 0.05
C PHE A 227 -5.25 -3.89 1.44
N TYR A 228 -4.80 -5.01 1.98
CA TYR A 228 -4.06 -5.07 3.24
C TYR A 228 -2.55 -5.23 3.03
N SER A 229 -2.06 -5.41 1.79
CA SER A 229 -0.63 -5.37 1.52
C SER A 229 -0.06 -4.03 2.01
N GLY A 230 1.08 -4.09 2.69
CA GLY A 230 1.66 -2.92 3.34
C GLY A 230 2.00 -3.13 4.82
N PHE A 231 1.33 -4.04 5.55
CA PHE A 231 1.76 -4.41 6.90
C PHE A 231 3.17 -5.02 6.89
N ASP A 232 3.48 -5.72 5.84
CA ASP A 232 4.74 -6.37 5.53
C ASP A 232 5.88 -5.39 5.15
N THR A 233 5.58 -4.12 4.94
CA THR A 233 6.60 -3.06 4.80
C THR A 233 7.35 -2.79 6.11
N ILE A 234 6.74 -3.11 7.27
CA ILE A 234 7.33 -2.93 8.59
C ILE A 234 8.59 -3.81 8.75
N PRO A 235 8.54 -5.15 8.55
CA PRO A 235 9.73 -5.99 8.61
C PRO A 235 10.79 -5.62 7.57
N GLN A 236 10.40 -5.13 6.39
CA GLN A 236 11.36 -4.69 5.37
C GLN A 236 12.31 -3.61 5.88
N GLY A 237 11.79 -2.68 6.68
CA GLY A 237 12.56 -1.59 7.28
C GLY A 237 13.11 -1.89 8.68
N ALA A 238 13.03 -3.10 9.20
CA ALA A 238 13.33 -3.42 10.61
C ALA A 238 14.75 -3.04 11.04
N GLU A 239 15.73 -3.12 10.16
CA GLU A 239 17.13 -2.72 10.42
C GLU A 239 17.28 -1.23 10.72
N GLU A 240 16.36 -0.39 10.21
CA GLU A 240 16.39 1.07 10.39
C GLU A 240 15.78 1.54 11.72
N SER A 241 15.45 0.61 12.61
CA SER A 241 14.90 0.89 13.95
C SER A 241 15.86 1.75 14.76
N ALA A 242 15.33 2.78 15.43
CA ALA A 242 16.07 3.59 16.36
C ALA A 242 16.67 2.71 17.48
N LYS A 243 17.91 2.99 17.91
CA LYS A 243 18.61 2.18 18.91
C LYS A 243 17.84 1.97 20.24
N ARG A 244 16.92 2.89 20.56
CA ARG A 244 16.09 2.85 21.78
C ARG A 244 14.78 2.07 21.60
N LEU A 245 14.43 1.68 20.37
CA LEU A 245 13.19 0.95 20.11
C LEU A 245 13.37 -0.51 20.55
N ASN A 246 12.42 -1.00 21.35
CA ASN A 246 12.37 -2.42 21.68
C ASN A 246 11.95 -3.20 20.42
N PRO A 247 12.71 -4.20 19.95
CA PRO A 247 12.35 -5.00 18.78
C PRO A 247 10.93 -5.59 18.84
N LYS A 248 10.44 -5.96 20.02
CA LYS A 248 9.05 -6.45 20.21
C LYS A 248 7.98 -5.45 19.81
N ASP A 249 8.30 -4.15 19.80
CA ASP A 249 7.34 -3.12 19.37
C ASP A 249 7.11 -3.13 17.84
N LEU A 250 8.03 -3.70 17.06
CA LEU A 250 7.81 -3.92 15.63
C LEU A 250 6.66 -4.90 15.37
N GLY A 251 6.63 -6.00 16.14
CA GLY A 251 5.52 -6.96 16.06
C GLY A 251 4.18 -6.32 16.44
N LYS A 252 4.17 -5.49 17.49
CA LYS A 252 2.96 -4.73 17.86
C LYS A 252 2.53 -3.77 16.76
N ALA A 253 3.47 -3.14 16.04
CA ALA A 253 3.15 -2.26 14.92
C ALA A 253 2.50 -3.01 13.77
N VAL A 254 2.94 -4.23 13.46
CA VAL A 254 2.32 -5.10 12.44
C VAL A 254 0.86 -5.39 12.80
N ILE A 255 0.62 -5.93 14.00
CA ILE A 255 -0.74 -6.30 14.44
C ILE A 255 -1.63 -5.05 14.54
N ALA A 256 -1.14 -3.96 15.11
CA ALA A 256 -1.90 -2.71 15.21
C ALA A 256 -2.30 -2.19 13.82
N SER A 257 -1.40 -2.25 12.83
CA SER A 257 -1.69 -1.79 11.48
C SER A 257 -2.81 -2.61 10.83
N LEU A 258 -2.81 -3.92 11.00
CA LEU A 258 -3.85 -4.81 10.45
C LEU A 258 -5.22 -4.56 11.11
N ILE A 259 -5.27 -4.47 12.45
CA ILE A 259 -6.53 -4.25 13.17
C ILE A 259 -7.09 -2.85 12.86
N ILE A 260 -6.25 -1.82 12.87
CA ILE A 260 -6.69 -0.45 12.56
C ILE A 260 -7.18 -0.36 11.12
N ALA A 261 -6.52 -1.04 10.16
CA ALA A 261 -6.96 -1.09 8.77
C ALA A 261 -8.31 -1.82 8.63
N ALA A 262 -8.55 -2.90 9.37
CA ALA A 262 -9.83 -3.61 9.36
C ALA A 262 -10.98 -2.69 9.79
N VAL A 263 -10.80 -1.95 10.88
CA VAL A 263 -11.76 -0.97 11.35
C VAL A 263 -11.94 0.17 10.35
N PHE A 264 -10.82 0.67 9.78
CA PHE A 264 -10.84 1.73 8.78
C PHE A 264 -11.68 1.36 7.56
N TYR A 265 -11.43 0.22 6.94
CA TYR A 265 -12.18 -0.22 5.76
C TYR A 265 -13.66 -0.46 6.08
N ALA A 266 -13.98 -1.09 7.21
CA ALA A 266 -15.35 -1.29 7.63
C ALA A 266 -16.09 0.05 7.80
N LEU A 267 -15.48 1.03 8.45
CA LEU A 267 -16.05 2.36 8.68
C LEU A 267 -16.23 3.17 7.39
N VAL A 268 -15.26 3.12 6.49
CA VAL A 268 -15.32 3.84 5.21
C VAL A 268 -16.40 3.25 4.31
N ILE A 269 -16.50 1.92 4.22
CA ILE A 269 -17.54 1.25 3.43
C ILE A 269 -18.92 1.54 4.02
N LEU A 270 -19.07 1.49 5.35
CA LEU A 270 -20.30 1.86 6.03
C LEU A 270 -20.69 3.31 5.69
N ALA A 271 -19.78 4.25 5.91
CA ALA A 271 -20.01 5.67 5.64
C ALA A 271 -20.43 5.92 4.18
N LEU A 272 -19.74 5.30 3.22
CA LEU A 272 -20.11 5.38 1.80
C LEU A 272 -21.51 4.84 1.53
N SER A 273 -21.82 3.68 2.13
CA SER A 273 -23.09 2.96 1.88
C SER A 273 -24.32 3.65 2.44
N ILE A 274 -24.17 4.50 3.46
CA ILE A 274 -25.29 5.27 4.05
C ILE A 274 -25.45 6.66 3.40
N CYS A 275 -24.46 7.15 2.61
CA CYS A 275 -24.56 8.44 1.93
C CYS A 275 -25.68 8.45 0.88
N MET A 276 -25.73 7.46 0.02
CA MET A 276 -26.80 7.28 -0.98
C MET A 276 -26.94 5.81 -1.36
N GLN A 277 -28.02 5.48 -2.09
CA GLN A 277 -28.23 4.11 -2.59
C GLN A 277 -27.00 3.62 -3.35
N TRP A 278 -26.42 2.52 -2.92
CA TRP A 278 -25.15 2.02 -3.43
C TRP A 278 -25.19 1.68 -4.93
N GLN A 279 -26.35 1.30 -5.48
CA GLN A 279 -26.55 1.08 -6.92
C GLN A 279 -26.30 2.35 -7.76
N LYS A 280 -26.52 3.53 -7.20
CA LYS A 280 -26.16 4.81 -7.82
C LYS A 280 -24.67 5.12 -7.60
N THR A 281 -24.15 4.80 -6.41
CA THR A 281 -22.73 5.03 -6.08
C THR A 281 -21.79 4.31 -7.04
N ILE A 282 -22.09 3.07 -7.45
CA ILE A 282 -21.23 2.28 -8.35
C ILE A 282 -21.13 2.83 -9.77
N THR A 283 -22.00 3.75 -10.18
CA THR A 283 -21.98 4.37 -11.51
C THR A 283 -20.97 5.52 -11.60
N TYR A 284 -20.45 5.99 -10.48
CA TYR A 284 -19.52 7.12 -10.47
C TYR A 284 -18.06 6.67 -10.69
N GLU A 285 -17.30 7.49 -11.39
CA GLU A 285 -15.87 7.26 -11.63
C GLU A 285 -15.03 7.35 -10.34
N MET A 286 -15.43 8.23 -9.43
CA MET A 286 -14.87 8.34 -8.06
C MET A 286 -15.97 8.13 -7.02
N PRO A 287 -16.35 6.87 -6.74
CA PRO A 287 -17.55 6.55 -5.98
C PRO A 287 -17.67 7.29 -4.66
N THR A 288 -16.62 7.25 -3.82
CA THR A 288 -16.67 7.83 -2.48
C THR A 288 -16.80 9.34 -2.49
N ALA A 289 -16.01 10.03 -3.29
CA ALA A 289 -16.00 11.49 -3.34
C ALA A 289 -17.30 12.02 -3.98
N THR A 290 -17.71 11.42 -5.10
CA THR A 290 -18.88 11.88 -5.86
C THR A 290 -20.19 11.56 -5.14
N ALA A 291 -20.33 10.35 -4.55
CA ALA A 291 -21.51 10.01 -3.78
C ALA A 291 -21.67 10.92 -2.55
N PHE A 292 -20.57 11.22 -1.88
CA PHE A 292 -20.60 12.12 -0.72
C PHE A 292 -21.04 13.55 -1.10
N GLN A 293 -20.52 14.07 -2.21
CA GLN A 293 -20.91 15.39 -2.72
C GLN A 293 -22.39 15.41 -3.15
N ALA A 294 -22.83 14.39 -3.88
CA ALA A 294 -24.21 14.30 -4.34
C ALA A 294 -25.21 14.15 -3.19
N ALA A 295 -24.84 13.43 -2.13
CA ALA A 295 -25.70 13.22 -0.97
C ALA A 295 -25.84 14.47 -0.08
N PHE A 296 -24.75 15.22 0.15
CA PHE A 296 -24.73 16.26 1.18
C PHE A 296 -24.46 17.67 0.66
N GLY A 297 -24.05 17.82 -0.60
CA GLY A 297 -23.76 19.12 -1.21
C GLY A 297 -22.52 19.85 -0.66
N TYR A 298 -21.75 19.22 0.23
CA TYR A 298 -20.60 19.84 0.90
C TYR A 298 -19.33 19.76 0.04
N THR A 299 -19.11 20.75 -0.80
CA THR A 299 -17.91 20.81 -1.67
C THR A 299 -16.59 20.80 -0.89
N TRP A 300 -16.52 21.44 0.28
CA TRP A 300 -15.34 21.43 1.15
C TRP A 300 -15.04 20.05 1.71
N ALA A 301 -16.06 19.29 2.10
CA ALA A 301 -15.90 17.96 2.66
C ALA A 301 -15.52 16.94 1.58
N THR A 302 -16.03 17.09 0.36
CA THR A 302 -15.57 16.33 -0.81
C THR A 302 -14.08 16.59 -1.09
N LYS A 303 -13.62 17.84 -0.96
CA LYS A 303 -12.18 18.17 -1.06
C LYS A 303 -11.36 17.47 0.02
N LEU A 304 -11.88 17.26 1.24
CA LEU A 304 -11.20 16.49 2.28
C LEU A 304 -11.07 15.01 1.91
N VAL A 305 -12.11 14.41 1.32
CA VAL A 305 -12.03 13.01 0.82
C VAL A 305 -10.96 12.89 -0.26
N LEU A 306 -10.93 13.82 -1.20
CA LEU A 306 -9.95 13.83 -2.28
C LEU A 306 -8.53 14.13 -1.78
N LEU A 307 -8.40 14.99 -0.77
CA LEU A 307 -7.11 15.25 -0.10
C LEU A 307 -6.61 13.97 0.62
N ALA A 308 -7.50 13.26 1.31
CA ALA A 308 -7.15 11.98 1.93
C ALA A 308 -6.73 10.95 0.87
N ALA A 309 -7.40 10.90 -0.28
CA ALA A 309 -7.03 10.05 -1.41
C ALA A 309 -5.62 10.39 -1.94
N LEU A 310 -5.32 11.68 -2.09
CA LEU A 310 -4.01 12.16 -2.53
C LEU A 310 -2.90 11.72 -1.56
N PHE A 311 -3.09 11.96 -0.27
CA PHE A 311 -2.11 11.53 0.74
C PHE A 311 -2.04 10.02 0.86
N GLY A 312 -3.16 9.28 0.72
CA GLY A 312 -3.18 7.83 0.68
C GLY A 312 -2.33 7.27 -0.47
N LEU A 313 -2.49 7.83 -1.66
CA LEU A 313 -1.68 7.47 -2.82
C LEU A 313 -0.18 7.73 -2.58
N ILE A 314 0.17 8.90 -2.05
CA ILE A 314 1.57 9.26 -1.80
C ILE A 314 2.18 8.38 -0.70
N THR A 315 1.42 8.03 0.35
CA THR A 315 1.92 7.19 1.44
C THR A 315 2.05 5.74 1.04
N SER A 316 1.12 5.17 0.26
CA SER A 316 1.25 3.81 -0.27
C SER A 316 2.42 3.71 -1.23
N PHE A 317 2.58 4.66 -2.13
CA PHE A 317 3.74 4.74 -3.02
C PHE A 317 5.06 4.76 -2.23
N ASN A 318 5.19 5.66 -1.26
CA ASN A 318 6.41 5.76 -0.44
C ASN A 318 6.68 4.47 0.34
N GLY A 319 5.66 3.83 0.90
CA GLY A 319 5.78 2.58 1.63
C GLY A 319 6.25 1.42 0.75
N PHE A 320 5.64 1.21 -0.40
CA PHE A 320 6.04 0.18 -1.35
C PHE A 320 7.43 0.45 -1.96
N PHE A 321 7.77 1.70 -2.18
CA PHE A 321 9.11 2.10 -2.63
C PHE A 321 10.18 1.77 -1.57
N ILE A 322 9.90 2.04 -0.29
CA ILE A 322 10.74 1.64 0.83
C ILE A 322 10.92 0.12 0.82
N ALA A 323 9.82 -0.64 0.80
CA ALA A 323 9.86 -2.09 0.84
C ALA A 323 10.64 -2.68 -0.35
N ALA A 324 10.33 -2.30 -1.59
CA ALA A 324 11.04 -2.74 -2.79
C ALA A 324 12.55 -2.56 -2.68
N THR A 325 12.97 -1.37 -2.24
CA THR A 325 14.40 -1.05 -2.14
C THR A 325 15.11 -1.82 -1.03
N ARG A 326 14.42 -2.16 0.08
CA ARG A 326 15.00 -2.95 1.18
C ARG A 326 15.06 -4.42 0.86
N VAL A 327 14.06 -4.97 0.16
CA VAL A 327 14.10 -6.35 -0.35
C VAL A 327 15.28 -6.54 -1.31
N LEU A 328 15.40 -5.67 -2.32
CA LEU A 328 16.54 -5.73 -3.26
C LEU A 328 17.89 -5.58 -2.57
N PHE A 329 17.99 -4.64 -1.64
CA PHE A 329 19.20 -4.42 -0.83
C PHE A 329 19.57 -5.66 -0.03
N ALA A 330 18.62 -6.27 0.66
CA ALA A 330 18.85 -7.47 1.46
C ALA A 330 19.27 -8.65 0.60
N THR A 331 18.63 -8.83 -0.55
CA THR A 331 18.91 -9.90 -1.52
C THR A 331 20.31 -9.77 -2.12
N GLY A 332 20.71 -8.54 -2.49
CA GLY A 332 22.08 -8.24 -2.95
C GLY A 332 23.12 -8.46 -1.86
N ARG A 333 22.83 -8.04 -0.61
CA ARG A 333 23.71 -8.23 0.54
C ARG A 333 23.86 -9.70 0.95
N ALA A 334 22.82 -10.50 0.75
CA ALA A 334 22.84 -11.95 1.00
C ALA A 334 23.58 -12.73 -0.11
N GLY A 335 24.00 -12.10 -1.19
CA GLY A 335 24.64 -12.76 -2.32
C GLY A 335 23.69 -13.59 -3.20
N LEU A 336 22.39 -13.38 -3.06
CA LEU A 336 21.33 -14.02 -3.86
C LEU A 336 21.11 -13.28 -5.19
N LEU A 337 21.46 -11.98 -5.24
CA LEU A 337 21.55 -11.14 -6.43
C LEU A 337 22.92 -10.45 -6.50
N SER A 338 23.14 -9.65 -7.55
CA SER A 338 24.36 -8.85 -7.67
C SER A 338 24.60 -8.01 -6.42
N GLY A 339 25.82 -8.05 -5.88
CA GLY A 339 26.25 -7.24 -4.74
C GLY A 339 26.09 -5.73 -4.95
N TRP A 340 25.91 -5.28 -6.21
CA TRP A 340 25.61 -3.90 -6.57
C TRP A 340 24.36 -3.37 -5.84
N PHE A 341 23.34 -4.21 -5.63
CA PHE A 341 22.14 -3.83 -4.87
C PHE A 341 22.41 -3.65 -3.37
N GLY A 342 23.44 -4.33 -2.83
CA GLY A 342 23.84 -4.23 -1.43
C GLY A 342 24.61 -2.95 -1.06
N ASP A 343 24.82 -2.03 -1.99
CA ASP A 343 25.54 -0.78 -1.76
C ASP A 343 24.74 0.26 -1.00
N VAL A 344 25.39 0.87 0.00
CA VAL A 344 24.84 1.94 0.84
C VAL A 344 25.50 3.27 0.52
N SER A 345 24.74 4.35 0.46
CA SER A 345 25.26 5.72 0.34
C SER A 345 26.04 6.09 1.60
N GLU A 346 27.27 6.55 1.47
CA GLU A 346 28.11 6.98 2.61
C GLU A 346 27.52 8.18 3.35
N LYS A 347 26.95 9.13 2.61
CA LYS A 347 26.38 10.37 3.16
C LYS A 347 25.02 10.16 3.84
N PHE A 348 24.15 9.36 3.22
CA PHE A 348 22.74 9.26 3.64
C PHE A 348 22.39 7.94 4.31
N GLN A 349 23.31 6.96 4.26
CA GLN A 349 23.13 5.61 4.81
C GLN A 349 21.84 4.93 4.30
N THR A 350 21.56 5.08 3.00
CA THR A 350 20.42 4.52 2.29
C THR A 350 20.90 3.57 1.18
N PRO A 351 20.09 2.58 0.75
CA PRO A 351 20.46 1.60 -0.27
C PRO A 351 20.42 2.25 -1.67
N LYS A 352 21.47 3.02 -2.01
CA LYS A 352 21.53 3.94 -3.16
C LYS A 352 21.17 3.29 -4.50
N ASN A 353 21.74 2.11 -4.78
CA ASN A 353 21.59 1.45 -6.08
C ASN A 353 20.20 0.79 -6.21
N ALA A 354 19.68 0.23 -5.13
CA ALA A 354 18.31 -0.27 -5.10
C ALA A 354 17.30 0.88 -5.32
N ILE A 355 17.52 2.05 -4.70
CA ILE A 355 16.68 3.25 -4.89
C ILE A 355 16.73 3.72 -6.36
N LEU A 356 17.90 3.79 -6.98
CA LEU A 356 18.03 4.20 -8.38
C LEU A 356 17.35 3.20 -9.32
N PHE A 357 17.50 1.90 -9.08
CA PHE A 357 16.90 0.85 -9.90
C PHE A 357 15.37 0.88 -9.82
N VAL A 358 14.79 0.84 -8.61
CA VAL A 358 13.33 0.93 -8.43
C VAL A 358 12.80 2.25 -8.97
N GLY A 359 13.53 3.35 -8.74
CA GLY A 359 13.18 4.66 -9.25
C GLY A 359 13.12 4.74 -10.77
N SER A 360 14.08 4.13 -11.47
CA SER A 360 14.08 4.11 -12.95
C SER A 360 12.89 3.38 -13.52
N ILE A 361 12.50 2.24 -12.92
CA ILE A 361 11.29 1.50 -13.33
C ILE A 361 10.03 2.33 -13.06
N THR A 362 9.97 2.97 -11.90
CA THR A 362 8.85 3.82 -11.51
C THR A 362 8.62 4.99 -12.46
N LEU A 363 9.70 5.63 -12.94
CA LEU A 363 9.63 6.74 -13.88
C LEU A 363 9.06 6.36 -15.25
N ILE A 364 9.06 5.08 -15.62
CA ILE A 364 8.45 4.57 -16.86
C ILE A 364 6.92 4.51 -16.74
N GLY A 365 6.39 4.29 -15.53
CA GLY A 365 4.96 4.10 -15.28
C GLY A 365 4.05 5.14 -15.93
N PRO A 366 4.24 6.45 -15.71
CA PRO A 366 3.39 7.50 -16.25
C PRO A 366 3.20 7.47 -17.77
N PHE A 367 4.17 6.89 -18.51
CA PHE A 367 4.12 6.78 -19.96
C PHE A 367 3.30 5.57 -20.45
N ILE A 368 3.07 4.55 -19.60
CA ILE A 368 2.30 3.35 -19.95
C ILE A 368 0.79 3.60 -19.86
N GLY A 369 0.38 4.54 -18.99
CA GLY A 369 -1.01 4.94 -18.83
C GLY A 369 -1.87 3.92 -18.05
N ARG A 370 -3.18 4.23 -17.96
CA ARG A 370 -4.17 3.52 -17.11
C ARG A 370 -4.45 2.07 -17.49
N SER A 371 -4.24 1.69 -18.73
CA SER A 371 -4.52 0.33 -19.22
C SER A 371 -3.72 -0.76 -18.50
N SER A 372 -2.55 -0.42 -17.98
CA SER A 372 -1.67 -1.33 -17.26
C SER A 372 -2.07 -1.58 -15.80
N LEU A 373 -2.95 -0.75 -15.21
CA LEU A 373 -3.25 -0.79 -13.78
C LEU A 373 -3.88 -2.12 -13.33
N LEU A 374 -4.92 -2.59 -14.01
CA LEU A 374 -5.59 -3.85 -13.65
C LEU A 374 -4.70 -5.09 -13.81
N PRO A 375 -3.98 -5.28 -14.94
CA PRO A 375 -3.00 -6.35 -15.06
C PRO A 375 -1.93 -6.33 -13.95
N ILE A 376 -1.40 -5.17 -13.61
CA ILE A 376 -0.43 -5.01 -12.54
C ILE A 376 -1.01 -5.46 -11.19
N VAL A 377 -2.21 -5.02 -10.84
CA VAL A 377 -2.88 -5.40 -9.58
C VAL A 377 -3.02 -6.92 -9.47
N ASN A 378 -3.50 -7.57 -10.54
CA ASN A 378 -3.72 -9.03 -10.52
C ASN A 378 -2.42 -9.81 -10.34
N VAL A 379 -1.37 -9.42 -11.06
CA VAL A 379 -0.07 -10.12 -10.98
C VAL A 379 0.65 -9.81 -9.66
N ALA A 380 0.58 -8.57 -9.18
CA ALA A 380 1.13 -8.19 -7.89
C ALA A 380 0.44 -8.92 -6.72
N SER A 381 -0.89 -9.08 -6.78
CA SER A 381 -1.64 -9.85 -5.77
C SER A 381 -1.15 -11.30 -5.67
N LEU A 382 -0.97 -11.97 -6.81
CA LEU A 382 -0.44 -13.33 -6.83
C LEU A 382 0.98 -13.39 -6.27
N ALA A 383 1.80 -12.40 -6.61
CA ALA A 383 3.18 -12.33 -6.12
C ALA A 383 3.25 -12.09 -4.61
N PHE A 384 2.40 -11.23 -4.03
CA PHE A 384 2.30 -11.05 -2.58
C PHE A 384 1.92 -12.35 -1.88
N ILE A 385 0.83 -13.01 -2.33
CA ILE A 385 0.37 -14.26 -1.74
C ILE A 385 1.49 -15.31 -1.80
N SER A 386 2.18 -15.43 -2.94
CA SER A 386 3.30 -16.37 -3.11
C SER A 386 4.47 -16.05 -2.18
N GLY A 387 4.80 -14.78 -1.99
CA GLY A 387 5.84 -14.36 -1.05
C GLY A 387 5.47 -14.65 0.40
N TRP A 388 4.23 -14.35 0.81
CA TRP A 388 3.75 -14.58 2.18
C TRP A 388 3.60 -16.06 2.52
N LEU A 389 3.27 -16.93 1.54
CA LEU A 389 3.18 -18.38 1.75
C LEU A 389 4.53 -19.04 2.09
N ILE A 390 5.65 -18.43 1.67
CA ILE A 390 6.99 -18.95 1.95
C ILE A 390 7.50 -18.42 3.31
N THR A 391 6.89 -17.37 3.81
CA THR A 391 7.28 -16.71 5.07
C THR A 391 6.59 -17.36 6.26
#